data_60ee6d56e8f17ebf652c879f071ccef3
#
_entry.id   60ee6d56e8f17ebf652c879f071ccef3
#
_cell.length_a   1.000
_cell.length_b   1.000
_cell.length_c   1.000
_cell.angle_alpha   90.00
_cell.angle_beta   90.00
_cell.angle_gamma   90.00
#
_symmetry.space_group_name_H-M   'P 1'
#
loop_
_entity.id
_entity.type
_entity.pdbx_description
1 polymer ?
#
loop_
_entity_poly.entity_id
_entity_poly.type
_entity_poly.pdbx_seq_one_letter_code
_entity_poly.pdbx_strand_id
1 'polypeptide(L)'
;HISKLEALKVQIQNEIEGLYGERLKGMEDYLERVYGDTYYKSAFIIQKGIGIGWSLSALDTNKVNQIIHKPWAIDGKNFSERIWEDKAKLINTLHTGLTQNIIRGSAPDELIRQISKEFGVKKSTAGRLVMTESAAYSSKAQEQCFKDLDVEKYEIIATLDTSTSAICREMDRKVFPMKDYLVGVTANPFHPNCRTCTAPYFEDDVTSMRAMRTEDGKTEYVSANMKYDEWYKKYVKEDENNGIIEKKHVIVEGK
;
A
#
# COMPACT_ATOMS: atom_id res chain seq x y z
N HIS A 1 42.38 7.17 -21.76
CA HIS A 1 41.01 6.66 -21.87
C HIS A 1 40.46 6.13 -20.55
N ILE A 2 41.26 5.36 -19.77
CA ILE A 2 40.84 4.79 -18.48
C ILE A 2 40.49 5.91 -17.47
N SER A 3 41.30 6.97 -17.38
CA SER A 3 41.04 8.09 -16.46
C SER A 3 39.73 8.87 -16.77
N LYS A 4 39.36 8.99 -18.06
CA LYS A 4 38.08 9.60 -18.48
C LYS A 4 36.89 8.72 -18.13
N LEU A 5 37.02 7.40 -18.26
CA LEU A 5 35.99 6.45 -17.85
C LEU A 5 35.75 6.47 -16.34
N GLU A 6 36.84 6.47 -15.55
CA GLU A 6 36.72 6.53 -14.09
C GLU A 6 36.13 7.87 -13.62
N ALA A 7 36.51 8.99 -14.24
CA ALA A 7 35.90 10.29 -13.96
C ALA A 7 34.39 10.29 -14.27
N LEU A 8 33.98 9.70 -15.41
CA LEU A 8 32.57 9.59 -15.77
C LEU A 8 31.78 8.70 -14.78
N LYS A 9 32.35 7.58 -14.35
CA LYS A 9 31.73 6.73 -13.31
C LYS A 9 31.50 7.46 -12.00
N VAL A 10 32.49 8.23 -11.53
CA VAL A 10 32.38 9.04 -10.32
C VAL A 10 31.27 10.09 -10.47
N GLN A 11 31.23 10.78 -11.62
CA GLN A 11 30.18 11.77 -11.89
C GLN A 11 28.79 11.16 -11.86
N ILE A 12 28.59 10.03 -12.55
CA ILE A 12 27.31 9.29 -12.57
C ILE A 12 26.94 8.84 -11.15
N GLN A 13 27.91 8.35 -10.37
CA GLN A 13 27.66 7.94 -9.01
C GLN A 13 27.18 9.11 -8.14
N ASN A 14 27.80 10.27 -8.23
CA ASN A 14 27.40 11.46 -7.48
C ASN A 14 25.97 11.92 -7.84
N GLU A 15 25.61 11.91 -9.12
CA GLU A 15 24.25 12.22 -9.57
C GLU A 15 23.21 11.22 -8.98
N ILE A 16 23.54 9.93 -9.00
CA ILE A 16 22.67 8.89 -8.42
C ILE A 16 22.55 9.07 -6.90
N GLU A 17 23.64 9.38 -6.20
CA GLU A 17 23.63 9.68 -4.75
C GLU A 17 22.66 10.81 -4.42
N GLY A 18 22.73 11.93 -5.16
CA GLY A 18 21.82 13.07 -5.01
C GLY A 18 20.35 12.67 -5.22
N LEU A 19 20.04 12.01 -6.35
CA LEU A 19 18.69 11.57 -6.69
C LEU A 19 18.09 10.62 -5.64
N TYR A 20 18.87 9.68 -5.14
CA TYR A 20 18.39 8.73 -4.13
C TYR A 20 18.27 9.36 -2.73
N GLY A 21 19.07 10.36 -2.41
CA GLY A 21 18.92 11.15 -1.19
C GLY A 21 17.63 11.95 -1.18
N GLU A 22 17.29 12.63 -2.28
CA GLU A 22 16.02 13.34 -2.44
C GLU A 22 14.81 12.39 -2.40
N ARG A 23 14.93 11.24 -3.05
CA ARG A 23 13.88 10.20 -3.03
C ARG A 23 13.62 9.67 -1.63
N LEU A 24 14.67 9.44 -0.85
CA LEU A 24 14.56 8.98 0.53
C LEU A 24 13.81 10.00 1.38
N LYS A 25 14.25 11.26 1.35
CA LYS A 25 13.60 12.36 2.07
C LYS A 25 12.13 12.54 1.64
N GLY A 26 11.86 12.53 0.35
CA GLY A 26 10.49 12.63 -0.16
C GLY A 26 9.60 11.48 0.31
N MET A 27 10.16 10.28 0.47
CA MET A 27 9.44 9.12 1.01
C MET A 27 9.17 9.27 2.51
N GLU A 28 10.13 9.74 3.29
CA GLU A 28 9.97 10.04 4.71
C GLU A 28 8.86 11.06 4.95
N ASP A 29 8.93 12.23 4.32
CA ASP A 29 7.93 13.30 4.42
C ASP A 29 6.53 12.83 3.99
N TYR A 30 6.46 11.95 2.99
CA TYR A 30 5.21 11.38 2.52
C TYR A 30 4.61 10.39 3.54
N LEU A 31 5.41 9.49 4.10
CA LEU A 31 4.95 8.50 5.08
C LEU A 31 4.52 9.15 6.39
N GLU A 32 5.22 10.20 6.86
CA GLU A 32 4.80 10.98 8.01
C GLU A 32 3.40 11.59 7.81
N ARG A 33 3.15 12.18 6.63
CA ARG A 33 1.82 12.72 6.28
C ARG A 33 0.76 11.63 6.21
N VAL A 34 1.07 10.49 5.57
CA VAL A 34 0.15 9.34 5.48
C VAL A 34 -0.24 8.86 6.88
N TYR A 35 0.73 8.76 7.78
CA TYR A 35 0.49 8.35 9.16
C TYR A 35 -0.42 9.34 9.89
N GLY A 36 -0.07 10.61 9.90
CA GLY A 36 -0.84 11.66 10.57
C GLY A 36 -2.26 11.81 10.02
N ASP A 37 -2.38 11.88 8.70
CA ASP A 37 -3.68 11.97 8.01
C ASP A 37 -4.58 10.78 8.32
N THR A 38 -4.01 9.57 8.31
CA THR A 38 -4.78 8.35 8.61
C THR A 38 -5.24 8.34 10.06
N TYR A 39 -4.37 8.69 11.00
CA TYR A 39 -4.70 8.76 12.41
C TYR A 39 -5.88 9.72 12.67
N TYR A 40 -5.76 10.98 12.25
CA TYR A 40 -6.79 11.98 12.52
C TYR A 40 -8.11 11.73 11.77
N LYS A 41 -8.04 11.26 10.51
CA LYS A 41 -9.24 10.88 9.75
C LYS A 41 -9.96 9.68 10.37
N SER A 42 -9.21 8.67 10.81
CA SER A 42 -9.78 7.50 11.49
C SER A 42 -10.47 7.92 12.79
N ALA A 43 -9.79 8.72 13.61
CA ALA A 43 -10.36 9.24 14.86
C ALA A 43 -11.66 10.04 14.62
N PHE A 44 -11.66 10.94 13.62
CA PHE A 44 -12.85 11.71 13.25
C PHE A 44 -14.02 10.82 12.84
N ILE A 45 -13.77 9.83 11.98
CA ILE A 45 -14.81 8.93 11.47
C ILE A 45 -15.39 8.09 12.61
N ILE A 46 -14.54 7.54 13.48
CA ILE A 46 -14.97 6.73 14.62
C ILE A 46 -15.81 7.57 15.60
N GLN A 47 -15.30 8.73 16.02
CA GLN A 47 -16.02 9.62 16.94
C GLN A 47 -17.39 10.06 16.36
N LYS A 48 -17.43 10.36 15.06
CA LYS A 48 -18.68 10.69 14.37
C LYS A 48 -19.65 9.50 14.35
N GLY A 49 -19.14 8.28 14.10
CA GLY A 49 -19.95 7.07 14.04
C GLY A 49 -20.59 6.70 15.36
N ILE A 50 -19.85 6.79 16.46
CA ILE A 50 -20.35 6.47 17.81
C ILE A 50 -21.01 7.67 18.53
N GLY A 51 -20.93 8.89 17.97
CA GLY A 51 -21.53 10.10 18.55
C GLY A 51 -20.85 10.61 19.81
N ILE A 52 -19.63 10.17 20.11
CA ILE A 52 -18.86 10.56 21.29
C ILE A 52 -17.58 11.30 20.85
N GLY A 53 -17.34 12.48 21.40
CA GLY A 53 -16.12 13.23 21.17
C GLY A 53 -15.05 12.88 22.19
N TRP A 54 -13.86 12.50 21.75
CA TRP A 54 -12.67 12.33 22.58
C TRP A 54 -11.68 13.46 22.37
N SER A 55 -11.03 13.89 23.45
CA SER A 55 -9.90 14.78 23.35
C SER A 55 -8.65 13.96 23.03
N LEU A 56 -8.16 14.07 21.80
CA LEU A 56 -6.94 13.40 21.35
C LEU A 56 -5.73 14.30 21.60
N SER A 57 -4.64 13.71 22.08
CA SER A 57 -3.35 14.37 22.13
C SER A 57 -2.78 14.55 20.71
N ALA A 58 -2.04 15.63 20.49
CA ALA A 58 -1.30 15.79 19.24
C ALA A 58 -0.28 14.66 19.06
N LEU A 59 -0.12 14.20 17.81
CA LEU A 59 0.89 13.22 17.50
C LEU A 59 2.29 13.81 17.72
N ASP A 60 3.14 13.05 18.42
CA ASP A 60 4.55 13.37 18.55
C ASP A 60 5.29 12.99 17.26
N THR A 61 5.79 13.99 16.53
CA THR A 61 6.50 13.80 15.25
C THR A 61 7.74 12.93 15.39
N ASN A 62 8.45 12.99 16.52
CA ASN A 62 9.61 12.13 16.77
C ASN A 62 9.20 10.65 16.90
N LYS A 63 8.08 10.38 17.56
CA LYS A 63 7.55 9.02 17.66
C LYS A 63 7.06 8.51 16.29
N VAL A 64 6.39 9.36 15.52
CA VAL A 64 5.98 9.01 14.14
C VAL A 64 7.21 8.67 13.31
N ASN A 65 8.24 9.49 13.36
CA ASN A 65 9.49 9.23 12.65
C ASN A 65 10.14 7.90 13.05
N GLN A 66 10.21 7.59 14.35
CA GLN A 66 10.69 6.29 14.82
C GLN A 66 9.84 5.11 14.29
N ILE A 67 8.53 5.29 14.20
CA ILE A 67 7.62 4.26 13.69
C ILE A 67 7.86 3.99 12.20
N ILE A 68 8.00 5.03 11.38
CA ILE A 68 8.19 4.87 9.93
C ILE A 68 9.55 4.26 9.56
N HIS A 69 10.56 4.39 10.43
CA HIS A 69 11.86 3.75 10.24
C HIS A 69 11.94 2.32 10.79
N LYS A 70 10.94 1.89 11.56
CA LYS A 70 10.92 0.54 12.12
C LYS A 70 10.40 -0.46 11.09
N PRO A 71 11.15 -1.55 10.80
CA PRO A 71 10.68 -2.61 9.92
C PRO A 71 9.31 -3.16 10.34
N TRP A 72 8.42 -3.35 9.40
CA TRP A 72 7.10 -3.96 9.62
C TRP A 72 6.94 -5.29 8.90
N ALA A 73 7.70 -5.51 7.82
CA ALA A 73 7.62 -6.71 7.00
C ALA A 73 8.47 -7.85 7.59
N ILE A 74 8.10 -9.08 7.23
CA ILE A 74 8.73 -10.32 7.72
C ILE A 74 10.22 -10.41 7.36
N ASP A 75 10.64 -9.78 6.25
CA ASP A 75 12.04 -9.72 5.82
C ASP A 75 12.92 -8.76 6.66
N GLY A 76 12.32 -8.10 7.65
CA GLY A 76 13.02 -7.20 8.58
C GLY A 76 13.56 -5.92 7.95
N LYS A 77 13.16 -5.58 6.71
CA LYS A 77 13.61 -4.38 6.00
C LYS A 77 12.59 -3.26 6.05
N ASN A 78 13.05 -2.04 6.24
CA ASN A 78 12.25 -0.83 6.07
C ASN A 78 12.39 -0.26 4.65
N PHE A 79 11.62 0.80 4.33
CA PHE A 79 11.64 1.44 3.01
C PHE A 79 13.00 2.04 2.64
N SER A 80 13.74 2.56 3.62
CA SER A 80 15.06 3.15 3.41
C SER A 80 16.06 2.11 2.89
N GLU A 81 16.14 0.95 3.57
CA GLU A 81 17.00 -0.16 3.15
C GLU A 81 16.68 -0.65 1.74
N ARG A 82 15.39 -0.73 1.40
CA ARG A 82 14.96 -1.10 0.03
C ARG A 82 15.39 -0.08 -1.01
N ILE A 83 15.32 1.21 -0.69
CA ILE A 83 15.78 2.30 -1.56
C ILE A 83 17.30 2.21 -1.78
N TRP A 84 18.08 1.97 -0.72
CA TRP A 84 19.54 1.84 -0.81
C TRP A 84 19.98 0.60 -1.59
N GLU A 85 19.31 -0.54 -1.42
CA GLU A 85 19.58 -1.75 -2.20
C GLU A 85 19.30 -1.54 -3.70
N ASP A 86 18.22 -0.83 -4.03
CA ASP A 86 17.87 -0.49 -5.41
C ASP A 86 18.93 0.42 -6.03
N LYS A 87 19.42 1.40 -5.28
CA LYS A 87 20.55 2.28 -5.69
C LYS A 87 21.80 1.47 -6.00
N ALA A 88 22.21 0.58 -5.10
CA ALA A 88 23.42 -0.23 -5.29
C ALA A 88 23.34 -1.10 -6.55
N LYS A 89 22.18 -1.72 -6.81
CA LYS A 89 21.93 -2.48 -8.05
C LYS A 89 22.08 -1.60 -9.29
N LEU A 90 21.50 -0.40 -9.28
CA LEU A 90 21.58 0.54 -10.40
C LEU A 90 23.02 0.96 -10.68
N ILE A 91 23.80 1.34 -9.65
CA ILE A 91 25.20 1.73 -9.79
C ILE A 91 26.00 0.58 -10.42
N ASN A 92 25.87 -0.63 -9.92
CA ASN A 92 26.57 -1.80 -10.45
C ASN A 92 26.23 -2.07 -11.93
N THR A 93 24.96 -1.99 -12.30
CA THR A 93 24.52 -2.18 -13.71
C THR A 93 25.13 -1.13 -14.62
N LEU A 94 25.12 0.14 -14.20
CA LEU A 94 25.70 1.24 -14.97
C LEU A 94 27.23 1.10 -15.12
N HIS A 95 27.95 0.81 -14.05
CA HIS A 95 29.41 0.63 -14.09
C HIS A 95 29.81 -0.53 -14.98
N THR A 96 29.10 -1.67 -14.88
CA THR A 96 29.36 -2.85 -15.71
C THR A 96 29.04 -2.55 -17.19
N GLY A 97 27.87 -1.97 -17.45
CA GLY A 97 27.43 -1.63 -18.80
C GLY A 97 28.37 -0.65 -19.51
N LEU A 98 28.79 0.42 -18.83
CA LEU A 98 29.76 1.39 -19.37
C LEU A 98 31.10 0.73 -19.68
N THR A 99 31.62 -0.07 -18.76
CA THR A 99 32.89 -0.78 -18.95
C THR A 99 32.83 -1.72 -20.16
N GLN A 100 31.79 -2.55 -20.24
CA GLN A 100 31.62 -3.48 -21.36
C GLN A 100 31.43 -2.78 -22.73
N ASN A 101 30.66 -1.67 -22.72
CA ASN A 101 30.41 -0.91 -23.95
C ASN A 101 31.70 -0.31 -24.50
N ILE A 102 32.57 0.24 -23.63
CA ILE A 102 33.86 0.80 -24.00
C ILE A 102 34.81 -0.30 -24.48
N ILE A 103 34.88 -1.44 -23.81
CA ILE A 103 35.75 -2.58 -24.22
C ILE A 103 35.35 -3.14 -25.57
N ARG A 104 34.06 -3.24 -25.84
CA ARG A 104 33.51 -3.81 -27.10
C ARG A 104 33.47 -2.80 -28.23
N GLY A 105 33.66 -1.51 -27.97
CA GLY A 105 33.50 -0.46 -28.98
C GLY A 105 32.05 -0.37 -29.50
N SER A 106 31.06 -0.80 -28.71
CA SER A 106 29.67 -0.82 -29.11
C SER A 106 29.07 0.58 -29.15
N ALA A 107 28.03 0.79 -29.99
CA ALA A 107 27.33 2.05 -30.07
C ALA A 107 26.59 2.34 -28.70
N PRO A 108 26.55 3.60 -28.27
CA PRO A 108 25.87 3.99 -27.01
C PRO A 108 24.38 3.63 -26.96
N ASP A 109 23.72 3.52 -28.13
CA ASP A 109 22.27 3.32 -28.24
C ASP A 109 21.78 2.03 -27.60
N GLU A 110 22.58 0.97 -27.60
CA GLU A 110 22.20 -0.29 -26.93
C GLU A 110 22.22 -0.15 -25.43
N LEU A 111 23.24 0.51 -24.87
CA LEU A 111 23.33 0.80 -23.46
C LEU A 111 22.21 1.74 -23.00
N ILE A 112 21.89 2.78 -23.79
CA ILE A 112 20.77 3.71 -23.52
C ILE A 112 19.46 2.95 -23.47
N ARG A 113 19.19 2.03 -24.42
CA ARG A 113 17.97 1.21 -24.41
C ARG A 113 17.89 0.29 -23.19
N GLN A 114 18.99 -0.35 -22.81
CA GLN A 114 19.08 -1.20 -21.64
C GLN A 114 18.80 -0.41 -20.36
N ILE A 115 19.45 0.74 -20.20
CA ILE A 115 19.25 1.64 -19.06
C ILE A 115 17.79 2.13 -19.02
N SER A 116 17.24 2.59 -20.15
CA SER A 116 15.85 3.06 -20.22
C SER A 116 14.84 1.98 -19.82
N LYS A 117 15.07 0.74 -20.24
CA LYS A 117 14.25 -0.40 -19.85
C LYS A 117 14.35 -0.67 -18.35
N GLU A 118 15.55 -0.61 -17.80
CA GLU A 118 15.78 -0.81 -16.36
C GLU A 118 15.15 0.31 -15.53
N PHE A 119 15.25 1.57 -15.97
CA PHE A 119 14.53 2.69 -15.33
C PHE A 119 13.01 2.52 -15.37
N GLY A 120 12.45 1.99 -16.46
CA GLY A 120 11.02 1.67 -16.55
C GLY A 120 10.58 0.62 -15.51
N VAL A 121 11.36 -0.44 -15.35
CA VAL A 121 11.15 -1.46 -14.31
C VAL A 121 11.31 -0.85 -12.90
N LYS A 122 12.32 0.01 -12.70
CA LYS A 122 12.54 0.70 -11.42
C LYS A 122 11.40 1.64 -11.05
N LYS A 123 10.79 2.34 -12.02
CA LYS A 123 9.60 3.18 -11.77
C LYS A 123 8.42 2.34 -11.24
N SER A 124 8.15 1.19 -11.84
CA SER A 124 7.11 0.26 -11.37
C SER A 124 7.42 -0.28 -9.96
N THR A 125 8.68 -0.66 -9.71
CA THR A 125 9.13 -1.12 -8.39
C THR A 125 9.00 -0.02 -7.32
N ALA A 126 9.36 1.21 -7.66
CA ALA A 126 9.19 2.36 -6.77
C ALA A 126 7.71 2.62 -6.43
N GLY A 127 6.84 2.59 -7.43
CA GLY A 127 5.39 2.72 -7.21
C GLY A 127 4.84 1.64 -6.29
N ARG A 128 5.25 0.39 -6.49
CA ARG A 128 4.86 -0.72 -5.61
C ARG A 128 5.37 -0.53 -4.17
N LEU A 129 6.61 -0.05 -4.00
CA LEU A 129 7.16 0.25 -2.68
C LEU A 129 6.33 1.32 -1.99
N VAL A 130 6.11 2.47 -2.64
CA VAL A 130 5.30 3.58 -2.10
C VAL A 130 3.93 3.09 -1.66
N MET A 131 3.21 2.36 -2.50
CA MET A 131 1.86 1.87 -2.20
C MET A 131 1.85 0.87 -1.03
N THR A 132 2.83 -0.01 -0.96
CA THR A 132 2.90 -1.03 0.09
C THR A 132 3.29 -0.43 1.45
N GLU A 133 4.29 0.45 1.49
CA GLU A 133 4.70 1.14 2.71
C GLU A 133 3.59 2.08 3.21
N SER A 134 2.93 2.81 2.32
CA SER A 134 1.77 3.65 2.69
C SER A 134 0.66 2.84 3.34
N ALA A 135 0.33 1.67 2.80
CA ALA A 135 -0.68 0.79 3.38
C ALA A 135 -0.28 0.29 4.78
N ALA A 136 1.00 -0.05 4.97
CA ALA A 136 1.51 -0.50 6.26
C ALA A 136 1.48 0.60 7.31
N TYR A 137 1.93 1.81 6.97
CA TYR A 137 1.94 2.92 7.93
C TYR A 137 0.55 3.51 8.17
N SER A 138 -0.36 3.46 7.20
CA SER A 138 -1.79 3.70 7.43
C SER A 138 -2.37 2.70 8.43
N SER A 139 -2.03 1.43 8.31
CA SER A 139 -2.47 0.40 9.26
C SER A 139 -1.93 0.64 10.68
N LYS A 140 -0.66 1.03 10.81
CA LYS A 140 -0.07 1.39 12.11
C LYS A 140 -0.71 2.65 12.72
N ALA A 141 -1.06 3.62 11.89
CA ALA A 141 -1.77 4.82 12.35
C ALA A 141 -3.19 4.48 12.85
N GLN A 142 -3.88 3.57 12.14
CA GLN A 142 -5.17 3.04 12.59
C GLN A 142 -5.04 2.28 13.91
N GLU A 143 -4.02 1.43 14.06
CA GLU A 143 -3.72 0.75 15.32
C GLU A 143 -3.61 1.73 16.49
N GLN A 144 -2.82 2.79 16.33
CA GLN A 144 -2.65 3.81 17.36
C GLN A 144 -3.97 4.53 17.64
N CYS A 145 -4.69 4.93 16.59
CA CYS A 145 -6.00 5.57 16.72
C CYS A 145 -7.01 4.69 17.46
N PHE A 146 -7.07 3.39 17.13
CA PHE A 146 -7.99 2.45 17.78
C PHE A 146 -7.66 2.29 19.27
N LYS A 147 -6.36 2.24 19.61
CA LYS A 147 -5.91 2.20 21.01
C LYS A 147 -6.27 3.47 21.78
N ASP A 148 -6.09 4.64 21.17
CA ASP A 148 -6.39 5.93 21.79
C ASP A 148 -7.91 6.17 21.98
N LEU A 149 -8.73 5.44 21.23
CA LEU A 149 -10.20 5.45 21.31
C LEU A 149 -10.78 4.23 22.05
N ASP A 150 -9.95 3.47 22.77
CA ASP A 150 -10.35 2.28 23.53
C ASP A 150 -11.14 1.24 22.74
N VAL A 151 -10.83 1.09 21.45
CA VAL A 151 -11.42 0.04 20.60
C VAL A 151 -10.92 -1.33 21.06
N GLU A 152 -11.81 -2.24 21.40
CA GLU A 152 -11.45 -3.57 21.92
C GLU A 152 -11.15 -4.58 20.80
N LYS A 153 -11.91 -4.50 19.70
CA LYS A 153 -11.84 -5.43 18.56
C LYS A 153 -11.83 -4.67 17.23
N TYR A 154 -11.21 -5.26 16.24
CA TYR A 154 -11.25 -4.76 14.86
C TYR A 154 -11.58 -5.88 13.89
N GLU A 155 -12.12 -5.53 12.74
CA GLU A 155 -12.40 -6.44 11.64
C GLU A 155 -11.60 -6.10 10.39
N ILE A 156 -11.37 -7.12 9.58
CA ILE A 156 -10.73 -6.99 8.28
C ILE A 156 -11.79 -6.77 7.21
N ILE A 157 -11.59 -5.75 6.38
CA ILE A 157 -12.47 -5.42 5.27
C ILE A 157 -11.69 -5.50 3.96
N ALA A 158 -11.88 -6.57 3.21
CA ALA A 158 -11.30 -6.70 1.87
C ALA A 158 -12.12 -5.92 0.84
N THR A 159 -11.48 -5.50 -0.24
CA THR A 159 -12.18 -4.94 -1.39
C THR A 159 -12.95 -6.05 -2.11
N LEU A 160 -14.24 -5.83 -2.38
CA LEU A 160 -15.04 -6.76 -3.17
C LEU A 160 -14.84 -6.48 -4.66
N ASP A 161 -13.86 -7.12 -5.27
CA ASP A 161 -13.62 -7.14 -6.71
C ASP A 161 -12.84 -8.40 -7.13
N THR A 162 -12.78 -8.65 -8.44
CA THR A 162 -12.13 -9.84 -9.02
C THR A 162 -10.61 -9.84 -8.84
N SER A 163 -9.98 -8.68 -8.59
CA SER A 163 -8.53 -8.54 -8.38
C SER A 163 -8.10 -8.77 -6.93
N THR A 164 -9.03 -9.03 -6.00
CA THR A 164 -8.71 -9.28 -4.59
C THR A 164 -8.00 -10.61 -4.44
N SER A 165 -6.84 -10.61 -3.78
CA SER A 165 -6.00 -11.79 -3.59
C SER A 165 -6.64 -12.84 -2.69
N ALA A 166 -6.21 -14.11 -2.81
CA ALA A 166 -6.74 -15.22 -2.01
C ALA A 166 -6.61 -14.96 -0.50
N ILE A 167 -5.45 -14.45 -0.05
CA ILE A 167 -5.23 -14.12 1.36
C ILE A 167 -6.20 -13.04 1.87
N CYS A 168 -6.48 -12.00 1.06
CA CYS A 168 -7.42 -10.95 1.45
C CYS A 168 -8.86 -11.48 1.50
N ARG A 169 -9.23 -12.38 0.57
CA ARG A 169 -10.56 -13.05 0.58
C ARG A 169 -10.74 -13.88 1.85
N GLU A 170 -9.71 -14.64 2.22
CA GLU A 170 -9.73 -15.47 3.42
C GLU A 170 -9.80 -14.65 4.71
N MET A 171 -9.16 -13.48 4.72
CA MET A 171 -9.15 -12.58 5.88
C MET A 171 -10.41 -11.72 5.98
N ASP A 172 -11.19 -11.61 4.91
CA ASP A 172 -12.39 -10.76 4.87
C ASP A 172 -13.38 -11.10 5.99
N ARG A 173 -13.80 -10.08 6.72
CA ARG A 173 -14.75 -10.16 7.86
C ARG A 173 -14.24 -10.97 9.06
N LYS A 174 -12.94 -11.30 9.14
CA LYS A 174 -12.38 -11.83 10.37
C LYS A 174 -12.25 -10.73 11.42
N VAL A 175 -12.66 -11.03 12.65
CA VAL A 175 -12.60 -10.14 13.79
C VAL A 175 -11.47 -10.59 14.72
N PHE A 176 -10.65 -9.63 15.16
CA PHE A 176 -9.53 -9.86 16.05
C PHE A 176 -9.58 -8.90 17.24
N PRO A 177 -9.11 -9.31 18.44
CA PRO A 177 -8.90 -8.37 19.54
C PRO A 177 -7.71 -7.46 19.27
N MET A 178 -7.74 -6.23 19.77
CA MET A 178 -6.67 -5.23 19.53
C MET A 178 -5.28 -5.68 20.02
N LYS A 179 -5.19 -6.55 21.03
CA LYS A 179 -3.91 -7.12 21.48
C LYS A 179 -3.19 -7.94 20.41
N ASP A 180 -3.92 -8.46 19.43
CA ASP A 180 -3.40 -9.29 18.34
C ASP A 180 -3.18 -8.50 17.04
N TYR A 181 -3.25 -7.14 17.09
CA TYR A 181 -3.04 -6.30 15.93
C TYR A 181 -1.58 -6.35 15.49
N LEU A 182 -1.32 -7.01 14.38
CA LEU A 182 0.03 -7.19 13.82
C LEU A 182 0.00 -6.94 12.32
N VAL A 183 0.58 -5.82 11.89
CA VAL A 183 0.69 -5.44 10.49
C VAL A 183 1.43 -6.51 9.69
N GLY A 184 0.86 -6.93 8.58
CA GLY A 184 1.39 -8.01 7.73
C GLY A 184 0.91 -9.42 8.09
N VAL A 185 0.26 -9.61 9.25
CA VAL A 185 -0.18 -10.92 9.76
C VAL A 185 -1.68 -10.93 10.05
N THR A 186 -2.13 -10.13 11.02
CA THR A 186 -3.55 -10.01 11.40
C THR A 186 -4.16 -8.68 10.96
N ALA A 187 -3.34 -7.74 10.46
CA ALA A 187 -3.76 -6.48 9.89
C ALA A 187 -3.03 -6.22 8.55
N ASN A 188 -3.68 -5.45 7.69
CA ASN A 188 -3.14 -5.10 6.36
C ASN A 188 -1.83 -4.27 6.45
N PRO A 189 -0.98 -4.29 5.40
CA PRO A 189 -1.11 -5.03 4.15
C PRO A 189 -0.63 -6.48 4.28
N PHE A 190 -1.34 -7.42 3.66
CA PHE A 190 -0.96 -8.85 3.64
C PHE A 190 -0.01 -9.20 2.48
N HIS A 191 0.10 -8.34 1.51
CA HIS A 191 0.92 -8.48 0.29
C HIS A 191 1.18 -7.11 -0.36
N PRO A 192 2.14 -7.00 -1.29
CA PRO A 192 2.34 -5.76 -2.07
C PRO A 192 1.06 -5.32 -2.79
N ASN A 193 0.80 -4.01 -2.80
CA ASN A 193 -0.42 -3.40 -3.36
C ASN A 193 -1.72 -3.87 -2.70
N CYS A 194 -1.70 -4.29 -1.45
CA CYS A 194 -2.89 -4.68 -0.70
C CYS A 194 -3.87 -3.50 -0.59
N ARG A 195 -5.16 -3.76 -0.85
CA ARG A 195 -6.25 -2.77 -0.76
C ARG A 195 -7.21 -3.05 0.40
N THR A 196 -6.93 -4.05 1.19
CA THR A 196 -7.65 -4.39 2.41
C THR A 196 -7.41 -3.33 3.47
N CYS A 197 -8.37 -3.06 4.31
CA CYS A 197 -8.26 -2.17 5.46
C CYS A 197 -8.80 -2.84 6.72
N THR A 198 -8.56 -2.21 7.86
CA THR A 198 -9.17 -2.55 9.16
C THR A 198 -10.23 -1.53 9.53
N ALA A 199 -11.26 -1.96 10.25
CA ALA A 199 -12.24 -1.09 10.87
C ALA A 199 -12.47 -1.51 12.32
N PRO A 200 -12.87 -0.58 13.22
CA PRO A 200 -13.32 -0.96 14.57
C PRO A 200 -14.51 -1.91 14.45
N TYR A 201 -14.56 -2.91 15.32
CA TYR A 201 -15.68 -3.83 15.41
C TYR A 201 -16.47 -3.56 16.70
N PHE A 202 -17.75 -3.25 16.55
CA PHE A 202 -18.71 -3.10 17.63
C PHE A 202 -19.83 -4.14 17.45
N GLU A 203 -20.25 -4.78 18.53
CA GLU A 203 -21.26 -5.86 18.47
C GLU A 203 -22.64 -5.32 18.02
N ASP A 204 -22.92 -4.06 18.34
CA ASP A 204 -24.16 -3.36 18.00
C ASP A 204 -24.02 -2.46 16.76
N ASP A 205 -23.02 -2.73 15.88
CA ASP A 205 -22.81 -1.91 14.68
C ASP A 205 -23.95 -2.06 13.68
N VAL A 206 -24.67 -0.96 13.47
CA VAL A 206 -25.79 -0.83 12.53
C VAL A 206 -25.34 -0.46 11.11
N THR A 207 -24.04 -0.61 10.77
CA THR A 207 -23.56 -0.36 9.42
C THR A 207 -24.24 -1.33 8.45
N SER A 208 -25.17 -0.82 7.64
CA SER A 208 -26.03 -1.66 6.80
C SER A 208 -25.41 -2.03 5.45
N MET A 209 -24.40 -1.28 4.98
CA MET A 209 -23.89 -1.38 3.61
C MET A 209 -22.36 -1.31 3.55
N ARG A 210 -21.76 -2.09 2.60
CA ARG A 210 -20.34 -1.97 2.23
C ARG A 210 -20.20 -1.78 0.71
N ALA A 211 -19.15 -1.07 0.30
CA ALA A 211 -18.88 -0.83 -1.11
C ALA A 211 -18.34 -2.10 -1.79
N MET A 212 -18.80 -2.36 -3.01
CA MET A 212 -18.19 -3.28 -3.97
C MET A 212 -17.80 -2.56 -5.25
N ARG A 213 -16.94 -3.15 -6.05
CA ARG A 213 -16.58 -2.64 -7.37
C ARG A 213 -17.13 -3.58 -8.44
N THR A 214 -17.87 -3.01 -9.37
CA THR A 214 -18.40 -3.71 -10.53
C THR A 214 -17.33 -3.93 -11.59
N GLU A 215 -17.57 -4.78 -12.59
CA GLU A 215 -16.62 -5.05 -13.68
C GLU A 215 -16.27 -3.80 -14.50
N ASP A 216 -17.21 -2.89 -14.70
CA ASP A 216 -17.02 -1.60 -15.36
C ASP A 216 -16.34 -0.55 -14.44
N GLY A 217 -15.87 -0.95 -13.26
CA GLY A 217 -15.10 -0.12 -12.33
C GLY A 217 -15.92 0.86 -11.51
N LYS A 218 -17.24 0.80 -11.53
CA LYS A 218 -18.12 1.63 -10.70
C LYS A 218 -18.20 1.09 -9.28
N THR A 219 -18.58 1.97 -8.36
CA THR A 219 -18.83 1.60 -6.96
C THR A 219 -20.33 1.38 -6.77
N GLU A 220 -20.72 0.23 -6.27
CA GLU A 220 -22.05 -0.11 -5.80
C GLU A 220 -22.00 -0.53 -4.33
N TYR A 221 -23.18 -0.67 -3.70
CA TYR A 221 -23.27 -0.99 -2.28
C TYR A 221 -24.02 -2.29 -2.06
N VAL A 222 -23.49 -3.14 -1.21
CA VAL A 222 -24.07 -4.42 -0.81
C VAL A 222 -24.21 -4.47 0.72
N SER A 223 -24.92 -5.48 1.24
CA SER A 223 -25.00 -5.68 2.70
C SER A 223 -23.65 -5.69 3.36
N ALA A 224 -23.50 -4.98 4.47
CA ALA A 224 -22.26 -4.93 5.24
C ALA A 224 -21.76 -6.32 5.65
N ASN A 225 -22.67 -7.27 5.90
CA ASN A 225 -22.34 -8.63 6.32
C ASN A 225 -21.98 -9.57 5.16
N MET A 226 -22.10 -9.14 3.90
CA MET A 226 -21.77 -9.95 2.74
C MET A 226 -20.28 -10.27 2.72
N LYS A 227 -19.94 -11.57 2.74
CA LYS A 227 -18.56 -12.04 2.59
C LYS A 227 -18.14 -12.07 1.12
N TYR A 228 -16.80 -12.09 0.88
CA TYR A 228 -16.26 -12.15 -0.48
C TYR A 228 -16.83 -13.31 -1.32
N ASP A 229 -16.89 -14.52 -0.76
CA ASP A 229 -17.38 -15.71 -1.48
C ASP A 229 -18.87 -15.61 -1.86
N GLU A 230 -19.69 -14.98 -1.02
CA GLU A 230 -21.10 -14.71 -1.29
C GLU A 230 -21.24 -13.68 -2.41
N TRP A 231 -20.45 -12.60 -2.32
CA TRP A 231 -20.39 -11.60 -3.38
C TRP A 231 -19.94 -12.20 -4.71
N TYR A 232 -18.87 -12.99 -4.72
CA TYR A 232 -18.33 -13.60 -5.92
C TYR A 232 -19.35 -14.55 -6.59
N LYS A 233 -20.05 -15.37 -5.79
CA LYS A 233 -21.09 -16.25 -6.29
C LYS A 233 -22.25 -15.48 -6.89
N LYS A 234 -22.64 -14.37 -6.27
CA LYS A 234 -23.83 -13.61 -6.64
C LYS A 234 -23.61 -12.67 -7.85
N TYR A 235 -22.43 -12.04 -7.93
CA TYR A 235 -22.18 -10.96 -8.89
C TYR A 235 -21.15 -11.31 -9.98
N VAL A 236 -20.42 -12.42 -9.83
CA VAL A 236 -19.40 -12.84 -10.82
C VAL A 236 -19.76 -14.20 -11.44
N LYS A 237 -20.12 -15.22 -10.64
CA LYS A 237 -20.42 -16.56 -11.17
C LYS A 237 -21.80 -16.70 -11.82
N GLU A 238 -22.81 -15.90 -11.44
CA GLU A 238 -24.10 -15.94 -12.11
C GLU A 238 -24.05 -15.44 -13.56
N ASP A 239 -23.09 -14.58 -13.88
CA ASP A 239 -22.88 -14.10 -15.26
C ASP A 239 -22.25 -15.14 -16.19
N GLU A 240 -21.49 -16.12 -15.66
CA GLU A 240 -20.92 -17.22 -16.48
C GLU A 240 -21.99 -18.24 -16.96
N ASN A 241 -23.13 -18.33 -16.28
CA ASN A 241 -24.20 -19.28 -16.63
C ASN A 241 -25.39 -18.69 -17.41
N ASN A 242 -25.52 -17.37 -17.46
CA ASN A 242 -26.59 -16.69 -18.18
C ASN A 242 -26.02 -15.82 -19.31
N GLY A 243 -25.92 -16.37 -20.50
CA GLY A 243 -25.49 -15.66 -21.72
C GLY A 243 -26.44 -14.55 -22.21
N ILE A 244 -27.23 -13.91 -21.33
CA ILE A 244 -28.03 -12.71 -21.62
C ILE A 244 -28.15 -11.89 -20.32
N ILE A 245 -27.50 -10.75 -20.28
CA ILE A 245 -27.53 -9.81 -19.15
C ILE A 245 -28.72 -8.87 -19.30
N GLU A 246 -29.75 -9.03 -18.52
CA GLU A 246 -30.61 -7.91 -18.16
C GLU A 246 -30.10 -7.21 -16.91
N LYS A 247 -29.68 -5.95 -17.08
CA LYS A 247 -29.21 -5.07 -15.99
C LYS A 247 -30.36 -4.84 -14.99
N LYS A 248 -30.35 -5.52 -13.87
CA LYS A 248 -31.24 -5.16 -12.75
C LYS A 248 -30.58 -4.00 -11.97
N HIS A 249 -31.02 -2.78 -12.27
CA HIS A 249 -30.80 -1.64 -11.38
C HIS A 249 -31.63 -1.86 -10.10
N VAL A 250 -30.95 -2.06 -8.98
CA VAL A 250 -31.58 -1.95 -7.67
C VAL A 250 -31.64 -0.47 -7.31
N ILE A 251 -32.79 0.15 -7.58
CA ILE A 251 -33.10 1.49 -7.05
C ILE A 251 -33.47 1.27 -5.58
N VAL A 252 -32.61 1.75 -4.66
CA VAL A 252 -32.98 1.86 -3.26
C VAL A 252 -33.69 3.21 -3.10
N GLU A 253 -35.03 3.16 -3.00
CA GLU A 253 -35.79 4.33 -2.59
C GLU A 253 -35.47 4.65 -1.14
N GLY A 254 -34.86 5.84 -0.92
CA GLY A 254 -34.65 6.39 0.40
C GLY A 254 -35.97 6.84 1.02
N LYS A 255 -36.19 6.43 2.26
CA LYS A 255 -37.10 7.09 3.19
C LYS A 255 -36.27 7.69 4.32
#